data_cf50d22662014dbf8c637e7964a5112d
#
_entry.id   cf50d22662014dbf8c637e7964a5112d
#
_cell.length_a   1.000
_cell.length_b   1.000
_cell.length_c   1.000
_cell.angle_alpha   90.00
_cell.angle_beta   90.00
_cell.angle_gamma   90.00
#
_symmetry.space_group_name_H-M   'P 1'
#
loop_
_entity.id
_entity.type
_entity.pdbx_description
1 polymer ?
#
loop_
_entity_poly.entity_id
_entity_poly.type
_entity_poly.pdbx_seq_one_letter_code
_entity_poly.pdbx_strand_id
1 'polypeptide(L)'
;MEVKIIPTGGLCNRLRAIATGVAVAKKYHCPSVIYWNNSLGLKADYCELFKPIPQDDVKLIENKQWLYNINGNKDYLVRWPLLKTMFEQTVFNFSIYRNGDEVYSKLKKSYSRSLLLISCYPMCTKYTIQGMFIPQDDIQRRIDEVVAGFSERTIGVHIRRTDNVVSIQSSPLENFTNMMDAEIKKNANTKFYVASDDDEVKESLKSKYPNRIITLMDDTDRNSLEGMKFAV
;
A
#
# COMPACT_ATOMS: atom_id res chain seq x y z
N MET A 1 14.49 21.56 -9.44
CA MET A 1 14.56 20.24 -8.80
C MET A 1 13.17 19.67 -8.66
N GLU A 2 12.98 18.36 -8.80
CA GLU A 2 11.74 17.63 -8.48
C GLU A 2 12.09 16.26 -7.90
N VAL A 3 11.20 15.69 -7.14
CA VAL A 3 11.32 14.30 -6.66
C VAL A 3 10.47 13.40 -7.55
N LYS A 4 11.10 12.47 -8.25
CA LYS A 4 10.41 11.46 -9.06
C LYS A 4 10.26 10.18 -8.26
N ILE A 5 9.06 9.60 -8.30
CA ILE A 5 8.69 8.45 -7.48
C ILE A 5 8.19 7.34 -8.40
N ILE A 6 8.80 6.18 -8.33
CA ILE A 6 8.35 4.94 -8.95
C ILE A 6 7.93 3.99 -7.83
N PRO A 7 6.65 3.96 -7.46
CA PRO A 7 6.16 3.03 -6.45
C PRO A 7 6.08 1.63 -7.03
N THR A 8 6.56 0.63 -6.29
CA THR A 8 6.56 -0.79 -6.70
C THR A 8 5.85 -1.68 -5.69
N GLY A 9 5.65 -2.96 -6.04
CA GLY A 9 4.96 -3.91 -5.18
C GLY A 9 3.43 -3.80 -5.22
N GLY A 10 2.76 -4.37 -4.25
CA GLY A 10 1.30 -4.34 -4.11
C GLY A 10 0.77 -2.98 -3.66
N LEU A 11 -0.56 -2.81 -3.67
CA LEU A 11 -1.26 -1.54 -3.48
C LEU A 11 -0.77 -0.76 -2.25
N CYS A 12 -0.91 -1.31 -1.05
CA CYS A 12 -0.54 -0.60 0.19
C CYS A 12 0.95 -0.23 0.25
N ASN A 13 1.82 -1.03 -0.38
CA ASN A 13 3.24 -0.69 -0.48
C ASN A 13 3.44 0.54 -1.36
N ARG A 14 2.75 0.61 -2.50
CA ARG A 14 2.81 1.78 -3.40
C ARG A 14 2.29 3.03 -2.74
N LEU A 15 1.15 2.97 -2.04
CA LEU A 15 0.59 4.12 -1.33
C LEU A 15 1.59 4.68 -0.29
N ARG A 16 2.23 3.81 0.49
CA ARG A 16 3.27 4.20 1.45
C ARG A 16 4.51 4.79 0.77
N ALA A 17 4.97 4.19 -0.33
CA ALA A 17 6.10 4.71 -1.08
C ALA A 17 5.82 6.09 -1.67
N ILE A 18 4.62 6.31 -2.21
CA ILE A 18 4.17 7.63 -2.70
C ILE A 18 4.15 8.63 -1.55
N ALA A 19 3.47 8.32 -0.44
CA ALA A 19 3.34 9.24 0.68
C ALA A 19 4.70 9.67 1.25
N THR A 20 5.64 8.73 1.38
CA THR A 20 7.00 9.05 1.84
C THR A 20 7.79 9.84 0.80
N GLY A 21 7.63 9.55 -0.49
CA GLY A 21 8.24 10.31 -1.56
C GLY A 21 7.75 11.77 -1.62
N VAL A 22 6.46 11.98 -1.42
CA VAL A 22 5.87 13.32 -1.28
C VAL A 22 6.40 14.03 -0.03
N ALA A 23 6.56 13.32 1.09
CA ALA A 23 7.18 13.90 2.29
C ALA A 23 8.64 14.32 2.04
N VAL A 24 9.38 13.56 1.22
CA VAL A 24 10.73 13.96 0.77
C VAL A 24 10.69 15.22 -0.09
N ALA A 25 9.76 15.30 -1.04
CA ALA A 25 9.60 16.50 -1.89
C ALA A 25 9.29 17.73 -1.05
N LYS A 26 8.41 17.62 -0.05
CA LYS A 26 8.12 18.70 0.91
C LYS A 26 9.34 19.13 1.71
N LYS A 27 10.22 18.20 2.11
CA LYS A 27 11.49 18.52 2.78
C LYS A 27 12.37 19.46 1.93
N TYR A 28 12.32 19.32 0.61
CA TYR A 28 13.10 20.10 -0.33
C TYR A 28 12.32 21.25 -0.98
N HIS A 29 11.10 21.52 -0.55
CA HIS A 29 10.21 22.54 -1.11
C HIS A 29 10.12 22.47 -2.64
N CYS A 30 9.92 21.25 -3.17
CA CYS A 30 9.87 21.01 -4.61
C CYS A 30 8.71 20.08 -4.98
N PRO A 31 8.26 20.12 -6.25
CA PRO A 31 7.19 19.23 -6.71
C PRO A 31 7.63 17.77 -6.74
N SER A 32 6.64 16.89 -6.71
CA SER A 32 6.80 15.46 -6.91
C SER A 32 6.09 14.97 -8.16
N VAL A 33 6.71 13.99 -8.86
CA VAL A 33 6.14 13.33 -10.02
C VAL A 33 6.12 11.82 -9.77
N ILE A 34 4.93 11.26 -9.75
CA ILE A 34 4.69 9.84 -9.51
C ILE A 34 4.50 9.13 -10.85
N TYR A 35 5.27 8.07 -11.08
CA TYR A 35 5.11 7.19 -12.25
C TYR A 35 4.41 5.91 -11.80
N TRP A 36 3.10 5.84 -12.01
CA TRP A 36 2.32 4.66 -11.69
C TRP A 36 2.44 3.63 -12.80
N ASN A 37 2.87 2.42 -12.46
CA ASN A 37 3.04 1.32 -13.39
C ASN A 37 1.98 0.25 -13.13
N ASN A 38 1.15 -0.04 -14.11
CA ASN A 38 0.34 -1.25 -14.12
C ASN A 38 1.29 -2.46 -14.32
N SER A 39 1.28 -3.43 -13.42
CA SER A 39 2.25 -4.54 -13.40
C SER A 39 1.63 -5.83 -12.87
N LEU A 40 2.38 -6.94 -12.96
CA LEU A 40 1.91 -8.25 -12.48
C LEU A 40 1.47 -8.27 -11.02
N GLY A 41 2.05 -7.42 -10.15
CA GLY A 41 1.69 -7.33 -8.74
C GLY A 41 0.54 -6.35 -8.45
N LEU A 42 0.08 -5.60 -9.47
CA LEU A 42 -1.04 -4.67 -9.38
C LEU A 42 -1.56 -4.39 -10.79
N LYS A 43 -2.62 -5.06 -11.21
CA LYS A 43 -3.23 -4.94 -12.54
C LYS A 43 -4.35 -3.90 -12.55
N ALA A 44 -4.06 -2.72 -12.04
CA ALA A 44 -4.98 -1.59 -12.05
C ALA A 44 -4.24 -0.29 -12.33
N ASP A 45 -4.82 0.57 -13.13
CA ASP A 45 -4.37 1.94 -13.28
C ASP A 45 -4.80 2.76 -12.06
N TYR A 46 -4.08 3.83 -11.75
CA TYR A 46 -4.36 4.62 -10.56
C TYR A 46 -5.78 5.22 -10.60
N CYS A 47 -6.17 5.75 -11.77
CA CYS A 47 -7.48 6.37 -11.97
C CYS A 47 -8.66 5.39 -11.86
N GLU A 48 -8.41 4.08 -11.93
CA GLU A 48 -9.45 3.06 -11.70
C GLU A 48 -9.73 2.83 -10.21
N LEU A 49 -8.78 3.19 -9.34
CA LEU A 49 -8.88 3.00 -7.89
C LEU A 49 -9.12 4.30 -7.13
N PHE A 50 -8.47 5.38 -7.55
CA PHE A 50 -8.45 6.64 -6.81
C PHE A 50 -8.73 7.85 -7.69
N LYS A 51 -9.29 8.88 -7.08
CA LYS A 51 -9.38 10.23 -7.62
C LYS A 51 -7.98 10.86 -7.69
N PRO A 52 -7.79 11.93 -8.49
CA PRO A 52 -6.52 12.67 -8.49
C PRO A 52 -6.08 13.06 -7.09
N ILE A 53 -4.78 13.00 -6.83
CA ILE A 53 -4.22 13.40 -5.54
C ILE A 53 -4.48 14.91 -5.34
N PRO A 54 -5.14 15.32 -4.24
CA PRO A 54 -5.60 16.70 -4.05
C PRO A 54 -4.48 17.63 -3.57
N GLN A 55 -3.32 17.62 -4.23
CA GLN A 55 -2.15 18.44 -3.90
C GLN A 55 -1.54 18.96 -5.20
N ASP A 56 -1.50 20.27 -5.38
CA ASP A 56 -1.07 20.92 -6.62
C ASP A 56 0.39 20.66 -6.99
N ASP A 57 1.24 20.37 -6.00
CA ASP A 57 2.65 20.05 -6.17
C ASP A 57 2.93 18.56 -6.41
N VAL A 58 1.87 17.73 -6.53
CA VAL A 58 1.95 16.30 -6.79
C VAL A 58 1.33 15.96 -8.13
N LYS A 59 2.16 15.53 -9.08
CA LYS A 59 1.72 15.07 -10.40
C LYS A 59 1.80 13.54 -10.47
N LEU A 60 0.70 12.88 -10.82
CA LEU A 60 0.68 11.46 -11.11
C LEU A 60 0.59 11.23 -12.62
N ILE A 61 1.39 10.31 -13.13
CA ILE A 61 1.46 9.91 -14.54
C ILE A 61 1.23 8.40 -14.60
N GLU A 62 0.19 8.00 -15.33
CA GLU A 62 -0.01 6.61 -15.74
C GLU A 62 1.12 6.25 -16.71
N ASN A 63 2.07 5.46 -16.24
CA ASN A 63 3.34 5.34 -16.94
C ASN A 63 3.36 4.23 -17.96
N LYS A 64 3.61 4.61 -19.21
CA LYS A 64 3.86 3.69 -20.33
C LYS A 64 5.30 3.78 -20.86
N GLN A 65 6.14 4.63 -20.26
CA GLN A 65 7.51 4.85 -20.72
C GLN A 65 8.44 3.75 -20.22
N TRP A 66 9.16 3.12 -21.12
CA TRP A 66 10.10 2.03 -20.80
C TRP A 66 11.07 2.38 -19.67
N LEU A 67 11.65 3.59 -19.66
CA LEU A 67 12.66 4.00 -18.70
C LEU A 67 12.18 3.96 -17.24
N TYR A 68 10.92 4.32 -16.99
CA TYR A 68 10.32 4.38 -15.66
C TYR A 68 9.45 3.16 -15.33
N ASN A 69 9.33 2.20 -16.26
CA ASN A 69 8.59 0.97 -16.01
C ASN A 69 9.48 -0.05 -15.28
N ILE A 70 9.73 0.21 -14.00
CA ILE A 70 10.60 -0.59 -13.14
C ILE A 70 9.73 -1.37 -12.15
N ASN A 71 9.71 -2.70 -12.31
CA ASN A 71 8.93 -3.61 -11.49
C ASN A 71 9.79 -4.52 -10.59
N GLY A 72 11.10 -4.45 -10.73
CA GLY A 72 12.02 -5.26 -9.94
C GLY A 72 13.49 -4.94 -10.18
N ASN A 73 14.36 -5.69 -9.50
CA ASN A 73 15.80 -5.47 -9.54
C ASN A 73 16.41 -5.60 -10.94
N LYS A 74 15.93 -6.55 -11.75
CA LYS A 74 16.42 -6.75 -13.12
C LYS A 74 16.14 -5.52 -13.98
N ASP A 75 14.92 -5.00 -13.92
CA ASP A 75 14.52 -3.79 -14.64
C ASP A 75 15.39 -2.59 -14.26
N TYR A 76 15.63 -2.43 -12.96
CA TYR A 76 16.47 -1.38 -12.43
C TYR A 76 17.91 -1.48 -12.95
N LEU A 77 18.53 -2.66 -12.88
CA LEU A 77 19.91 -2.86 -13.32
C LEU A 77 20.10 -2.55 -14.79
N VAL A 78 19.14 -2.94 -15.64
CA VAL A 78 19.19 -2.65 -17.08
C VAL A 78 19.12 -1.15 -17.37
N ARG A 79 18.32 -0.41 -16.59
CA ARG A 79 18.09 1.03 -16.80
C ARG A 79 19.05 1.93 -16.02
N TRP A 80 19.78 1.37 -15.05
CA TRP A 80 20.68 2.09 -14.17
C TRP A 80 21.67 3.01 -14.88
N PRO A 81 22.36 2.61 -15.97
CA PRO A 81 23.30 3.50 -16.64
C PRO A 81 22.69 4.81 -17.11
N LEU A 82 21.44 4.78 -17.63
CA LEU A 82 20.72 5.98 -18.05
C LEU A 82 20.19 6.77 -16.84
N LEU A 83 19.59 6.12 -15.86
CA LEU A 83 19.07 6.77 -14.67
C LEU A 83 20.18 7.51 -13.92
N LYS A 84 21.36 6.94 -13.81
CA LYS A 84 22.53 7.57 -13.16
C LYS A 84 22.95 8.89 -13.82
N THR A 85 22.78 9.03 -15.13
CA THR A 85 23.11 10.29 -15.83
C THR A 85 22.03 11.35 -15.67
N MET A 86 20.78 10.94 -15.51
CA MET A 86 19.61 11.84 -15.46
C MET A 86 19.36 12.41 -14.05
N PHE A 87 19.68 11.64 -13.02
CA PHE A 87 19.38 12.00 -11.63
C PHE A 87 20.64 12.25 -10.84
N GLU A 88 20.58 13.18 -9.90
CA GLU A 88 21.69 13.44 -8.99
C GLU A 88 21.86 12.32 -7.97
N GLN A 89 20.73 11.76 -7.53
CA GLN A 89 20.70 10.58 -6.69
C GLN A 89 19.51 9.70 -7.05
N THR A 90 19.74 8.39 -7.03
CA THR A 90 18.68 7.38 -7.10
C THR A 90 18.71 6.57 -5.82
N VAL A 91 17.54 6.49 -5.15
CA VAL A 91 17.33 5.63 -3.98
C VAL A 91 16.45 4.47 -4.40
N PHE A 92 16.94 3.26 -4.19
CA PHE A 92 16.27 2.04 -4.62
C PHE A 92 15.92 1.15 -3.42
N ASN A 93 14.88 0.32 -3.56
CA ASN A 93 14.32 -0.60 -2.57
C ASN A 93 15.33 -1.21 -1.60
N PHE A 94 16.45 -1.71 -2.13
CA PHE A 94 17.44 -2.42 -1.35
C PHE A 94 18.08 -1.56 -0.25
N SER A 95 18.25 -0.26 -0.53
CA SER A 95 18.78 0.69 0.44
C SER A 95 17.76 1.01 1.54
N ILE A 96 16.46 0.88 1.26
CA ILE A 96 15.36 1.30 2.16
C ILE A 96 14.89 0.15 3.05
N TYR A 97 15.00 -1.09 2.60
CA TYR A 97 14.36 -2.27 3.19
C TYR A 97 14.50 -2.42 4.71
N ARG A 98 15.68 -2.11 5.26
CA ARG A 98 15.94 -2.25 6.70
C ARG A 98 16.17 -0.92 7.43
N ASN A 99 16.47 0.13 6.70
CA ASN A 99 17.00 1.39 7.24
C ASN A 99 16.42 2.62 6.55
N GLY A 100 15.11 2.66 6.30
CA GLY A 100 14.47 3.77 5.59
C GLY A 100 14.73 5.14 6.25
N ASP A 101 14.59 5.25 7.55
CA ASP A 101 14.86 6.50 8.29
C ASP A 101 16.34 6.89 8.24
N GLU A 102 17.26 5.93 8.22
CA GLU A 102 18.68 6.19 8.05
C GLU A 102 18.99 6.71 6.64
N VAL A 103 18.40 6.09 5.60
CA VAL A 103 18.52 6.57 4.22
C VAL A 103 17.96 7.99 4.09
N TYR A 104 16.80 8.26 4.69
CA TYR A 104 16.19 9.58 4.72
C TYR A 104 17.08 10.62 5.41
N SER A 105 17.71 10.26 6.54
CA SER A 105 18.63 11.15 7.27
C SER A 105 19.91 11.47 6.50
N LYS A 106 20.38 10.52 5.68
CA LYS A 106 21.57 10.65 4.84
C LYS A 106 21.34 11.35 3.50
N LEU A 107 20.11 11.73 3.18
CA LEU A 107 19.84 12.56 2.01
C LEU A 107 20.59 13.88 2.13
N LYS A 108 21.16 14.36 1.04
CA LYS A 108 21.89 15.63 0.99
C LYS A 108 21.03 16.79 1.52
N LYS A 109 21.65 17.86 1.97
CA LYS A 109 20.93 19.06 2.40
C LYS A 109 20.21 19.76 1.24
N SER A 110 20.76 19.68 0.04
CA SER A 110 20.17 20.21 -1.19
C SER A 110 20.59 19.41 -2.40
N TYR A 111 19.81 19.48 -3.46
CA TYR A 111 20.08 18.86 -4.75
C TYR A 111 20.00 19.91 -5.85
N SER A 112 20.91 19.86 -6.82
CA SER A 112 20.92 20.70 -8.01
C SER A 112 20.07 20.10 -9.14
N ARG A 113 19.94 18.78 -9.17
CA ARG A 113 19.13 18.01 -10.12
C ARG A 113 18.07 17.20 -9.40
N SER A 114 17.21 16.52 -10.14
CA SER A 114 16.13 15.71 -9.61
C SER A 114 16.63 14.49 -8.84
N LEU A 115 15.85 14.10 -7.81
CA LEU A 115 16.02 12.89 -7.03
C LEU A 115 15.04 11.84 -7.55
N LEU A 116 15.48 10.59 -7.72
CA LEU A 116 14.65 9.46 -8.10
C LEU A 116 14.51 8.49 -6.92
N LEU A 117 13.27 8.19 -6.56
CA LEU A 117 12.92 7.19 -5.53
C LEU A 117 12.19 6.02 -6.19
N ILE A 118 12.72 4.81 -6.03
CA ILE A 118 12.12 3.58 -6.54
C ILE A 118 11.91 2.65 -5.36
N SER A 119 10.67 2.49 -4.89
CA SER A 119 10.44 1.76 -3.65
C SER A 119 9.07 1.09 -3.54
N CYS A 120 9.04 -0.01 -2.77
CA CYS A 120 7.84 -0.59 -2.16
C CYS A 120 7.84 -0.42 -0.62
N TYR A 121 8.80 0.28 -0.06
CA TYR A 121 8.94 0.50 1.38
C TYR A 121 8.84 1.99 1.72
N PRO A 122 8.34 2.33 2.90
CA PRO A 122 8.39 3.69 3.39
C PRO A 122 9.85 4.09 3.68
N MET A 123 10.26 5.25 3.18
CA MET A 123 11.60 5.78 3.38
C MET A 123 11.75 6.57 4.68
N CYS A 124 10.64 6.94 5.30
CA CYS A 124 10.63 7.60 6.61
C CYS A 124 9.31 7.28 7.32
N THR A 125 9.29 7.48 8.64
CA THR A 125 8.08 7.32 9.47
C THR A 125 7.23 8.60 9.52
N LYS A 126 7.77 9.74 9.09
CA LYS A 126 7.10 11.05 9.09
C LYS A 126 6.34 11.31 7.80
N TYR A 127 5.27 10.56 7.57
CA TYR A 127 4.37 10.78 6.44
C TYR A 127 2.92 10.54 6.86
N THR A 128 2.00 11.04 6.07
CA THR A 128 0.57 10.74 6.20
C THR A 128 0.01 10.27 4.87
N ILE A 129 -0.88 9.30 4.92
CA ILE A 129 -1.71 8.87 3.77
C ILE A 129 -3.12 9.44 3.87
N GLN A 130 -3.49 9.97 5.02
CA GLN A 130 -4.84 10.50 5.28
C GLN A 130 -5.16 11.66 4.33
N GLY A 131 -6.27 11.55 3.62
CA GLY A 131 -6.72 12.55 2.66
C GLY A 131 -5.90 12.64 1.36
N MET A 132 -4.86 11.80 1.20
CA MET A 132 -4.05 11.78 -0.03
C MET A 132 -4.66 10.88 -1.11
N PHE A 133 -5.19 9.74 -0.71
CA PHE A 133 -5.76 8.74 -1.61
C PHE A 133 -7.26 8.67 -1.39
N ILE A 134 -8.03 9.28 -2.29
CA ILE A 134 -9.48 9.32 -2.24
C ILE A 134 -10.00 8.25 -3.19
N PRO A 135 -10.70 7.22 -2.72
CA PRO A 135 -11.25 6.18 -3.57
C PRO A 135 -12.17 6.72 -4.66
N GLN A 136 -12.32 6.01 -5.77
CA GLN A 136 -13.38 6.27 -6.75
C GLN A 136 -14.77 6.09 -6.11
N ASP A 137 -15.80 6.73 -6.68
CA ASP A 137 -17.11 6.79 -6.05
C ASP A 137 -17.79 5.42 -5.89
N ASP A 138 -17.54 4.50 -6.81
CA ASP A 138 -18.02 3.12 -6.73
C ASP A 138 -17.37 2.36 -5.56
N ILE A 139 -16.06 2.54 -5.38
CA ILE A 139 -15.30 1.96 -4.27
C ILE A 139 -15.73 2.59 -2.95
N GLN A 140 -15.84 3.92 -2.89
CA GLN A 140 -16.25 4.64 -1.69
C GLN A 140 -17.65 4.20 -1.21
N ARG A 141 -18.60 4.02 -2.13
CA ARG A 141 -19.93 3.51 -1.79
C ARG A 141 -19.88 2.13 -1.13
N ARG A 142 -19.04 1.21 -1.66
CA ARG A 142 -18.87 -0.13 -1.06
C ARG A 142 -18.22 -0.06 0.33
N ILE A 143 -17.24 0.85 0.52
CA ILE A 143 -16.66 1.12 1.83
C ILE A 143 -17.75 1.60 2.80
N ASP A 144 -18.56 2.57 2.39
CA ASP A 144 -19.61 3.15 3.23
C ASP A 144 -20.66 2.11 3.62
N GLU A 145 -21.05 1.21 2.69
CA GLU A 145 -21.96 0.09 2.97
C GLU A 145 -21.40 -0.87 4.03
N VAL A 146 -20.11 -1.20 3.95
CA VAL A 146 -19.46 -2.07 4.94
C VAL A 146 -19.33 -1.36 6.29
N VAL A 147 -18.88 -0.12 6.27
CA VAL A 147 -18.68 0.70 7.48
C VAL A 147 -19.99 0.97 8.20
N ALA A 148 -21.10 1.07 7.48
CA ALA A 148 -22.45 1.19 8.10
C ALA A 148 -22.80 0.01 9.03
N GLY A 149 -22.19 -1.16 8.82
CA GLY A 149 -22.29 -2.32 9.72
C GLY A 149 -21.40 -2.29 10.96
N PHE A 150 -20.48 -1.30 11.04
CA PHE A 150 -19.54 -1.20 12.15
C PHE A 150 -20.22 -0.59 13.39
N SER A 151 -19.69 -0.95 14.53
CA SER A 151 -20.01 -0.34 15.83
C SER A 151 -18.73 0.27 16.42
N GLU A 152 -18.86 1.02 17.50
CA GLU A 152 -17.71 1.55 18.27
C GLU A 152 -16.74 0.44 18.75
N ARG A 153 -17.20 -0.81 18.77
CA ARG A 153 -16.45 -1.99 19.17
C ARG A 153 -16.16 -2.94 18.01
N THR A 154 -16.08 -2.43 16.80
CA THR A 154 -15.62 -3.21 15.65
C THR A 154 -14.10 -3.16 15.54
N ILE A 155 -13.46 -4.32 15.58
CA ILE A 155 -12.00 -4.49 15.50
C ILE A 155 -11.65 -5.08 14.14
N GLY A 156 -10.73 -4.45 13.42
CA GLY A 156 -10.18 -4.98 12.16
C GLY A 156 -9.21 -6.14 12.43
N VAL A 157 -9.39 -7.25 11.70
CA VAL A 157 -8.53 -8.44 11.76
C VAL A 157 -8.08 -8.78 10.36
N HIS A 158 -6.77 -8.72 10.09
CA HIS A 158 -6.19 -9.07 8.79
C HIS A 158 -5.42 -10.39 8.87
N ILE A 159 -5.87 -11.39 8.11
CA ILE A 159 -5.34 -12.75 8.12
C ILE A 159 -4.90 -13.13 6.72
N ARG A 160 -3.60 -13.38 6.52
CA ARG A 160 -3.03 -13.79 5.23
C ARG A 160 -2.63 -15.25 5.26
N ARG A 161 -3.15 -16.06 4.30
CA ARG A 161 -3.01 -17.54 4.29
C ARG A 161 -2.54 -18.15 2.98
N THR A 162 -2.57 -17.43 1.85
CA THR A 162 -2.38 -18.09 0.55
C THR A 162 -0.93 -18.09 0.07
N ASP A 163 -0.20 -16.97 0.08
CA ASP A 163 1.07 -16.83 -0.64
C ASP A 163 2.28 -16.46 0.22
N ASN A 164 2.07 -16.10 1.48
CA ASN A 164 3.16 -15.66 2.35
C ASN A 164 3.43 -16.69 3.46
N VAL A 165 4.27 -17.67 3.14
CA VAL A 165 4.65 -18.77 4.06
C VAL A 165 5.20 -18.23 5.38
N VAL A 166 5.99 -17.16 5.35
CA VAL A 166 6.54 -16.55 6.57
C VAL A 166 5.43 -15.97 7.45
N SER A 167 4.44 -15.29 6.86
CA SER A 167 3.28 -14.77 7.60
C SER A 167 2.44 -15.90 8.20
N ILE A 168 2.22 -16.98 7.44
CA ILE A 168 1.45 -18.15 7.88
C ILE A 168 2.11 -18.80 9.10
N GLN A 169 3.43 -19.02 9.04
CA GLN A 169 4.20 -19.64 10.12
C GLN A 169 4.31 -18.77 11.36
N SER A 170 4.55 -17.46 11.18
CA SER A 170 4.72 -16.52 12.30
C SER A 170 3.41 -16.10 12.97
N SER A 171 2.28 -16.26 12.29
CA SER A 171 0.97 -15.84 12.78
C SER A 171 -0.09 -16.95 12.56
N PRO A 172 -0.03 -18.07 13.30
CA PRO A 172 -1.02 -19.14 13.21
C PRO A 172 -2.42 -18.62 13.55
N LEU A 173 -3.46 -19.23 12.96
CA LEU A 173 -4.87 -18.82 13.13
C LEU A 173 -5.29 -18.81 14.59
N GLU A 174 -4.73 -19.72 15.38
CA GLU A 174 -5.00 -19.80 16.82
C GLU A 174 -4.64 -18.50 17.56
N ASN A 175 -3.56 -17.83 17.20
CA ASN A 175 -3.19 -16.54 17.81
C ASN A 175 -4.27 -15.47 17.58
N PHE A 176 -4.84 -15.42 16.38
CA PHE A 176 -5.94 -14.50 16.08
C PHE A 176 -7.19 -14.84 16.89
N THR A 177 -7.59 -16.11 16.93
CA THR A 177 -8.77 -16.51 17.70
C THR A 177 -8.58 -16.31 19.20
N ASN A 178 -7.39 -16.53 19.74
CA ASN A 178 -7.10 -16.26 21.17
C ASN A 178 -7.23 -14.75 21.48
N MET A 179 -6.74 -13.89 20.59
CA MET A 179 -6.91 -12.43 20.73
C MET A 179 -8.37 -12.00 20.59
N MET A 180 -9.11 -12.58 19.64
CA MET A 180 -10.52 -12.30 19.46
C MET A 180 -11.34 -12.73 20.69
N ASP A 181 -11.07 -13.92 21.24
CA ASP A 181 -11.70 -14.40 22.47
C ASP A 181 -11.40 -13.49 23.66
N ALA A 182 -10.17 -12.95 23.76
CA ALA A 182 -9.79 -12.00 24.78
C ALA A 182 -10.55 -10.66 24.65
N GLU A 183 -10.74 -10.16 23.43
CA GLU A 183 -11.51 -8.93 23.20
C GLU A 183 -13.01 -9.11 23.48
N ILE A 184 -13.58 -10.27 23.17
CA ILE A 184 -14.98 -10.61 23.52
C ILE A 184 -15.14 -10.66 25.05
N LYS A 185 -14.16 -11.22 25.77
CA LYS A 185 -14.18 -11.24 27.26
C LYS A 185 -14.16 -9.82 27.85
N LYS A 186 -13.44 -8.89 27.23
CA LYS A 186 -13.41 -7.48 27.67
C LYS A 186 -14.74 -6.77 27.40
N ASN A 187 -15.36 -7.07 26.26
CA ASN A 187 -16.65 -6.47 25.88
C ASN A 187 -17.46 -7.44 25.02
N ALA A 188 -18.59 -7.88 25.56
CA ALA A 188 -19.50 -8.83 24.91
C ALA A 188 -20.09 -8.31 23.59
N ASN A 189 -20.07 -7.00 23.31
CA ASN A 189 -20.58 -6.42 22.07
C ASN A 189 -19.50 -6.28 20.96
N THR A 190 -18.29 -6.78 21.19
CA THR A 190 -17.19 -6.71 20.21
C THR A 190 -17.59 -7.49 18.94
N LYS A 191 -17.42 -6.81 17.80
CA LYS A 191 -17.51 -7.37 16.44
C LYS A 191 -16.13 -7.31 15.77
N PHE A 192 -15.96 -8.08 14.71
CA PHE A 192 -14.70 -8.12 13.96
C PHE A 192 -14.97 -7.92 12.47
N TYR A 193 -14.26 -6.98 11.86
CA TYR A 193 -14.14 -6.91 10.41
C TYR A 193 -12.94 -7.76 9.99
N VAL A 194 -13.20 -8.89 9.32
CA VAL A 194 -12.18 -9.85 8.92
C VAL A 194 -11.85 -9.67 7.44
N ALA A 195 -10.62 -9.28 7.15
CA ALA A 195 -10.03 -9.30 5.83
C ALA A 195 -9.07 -10.50 5.71
N SER A 196 -9.35 -11.42 4.79
CA SER A 196 -8.50 -12.57 4.51
C SER A 196 -8.50 -12.89 3.02
N ASP A 197 -7.39 -13.45 2.56
CA ASP A 197 -7.20 -14.01 1.22
C ASP A 197 -7.58 -15.51 1.15
N ASP A 198 -8.24 -16.01 2.19
CA ASP A 198 -8.67 -17.41 2.34
C ASP A 198 -10.14 -17.44 2.84
N ASP A 199 -11.04 -17.95 1.98
CA ASP A 199 -12.46 -17.98 2.27
C ASP A 199 -12.82 -19.06 3.30
N GLU A 200 -12.06 -20.16 3.37
CA GLU A 200 -12.29 -21.20 4.40
C GLU A 200 -12.05 -20.62 5.80
N VAL A 201 -11.06 -19.77 5.94
CA VAL A 201 -10.80 -19.03 7.19
C VAL A 201 -11.95 -18.09 7.54
N LYS A 202 -12.48 -17.35 6.55
CA LYS A 202 -13.63 -16.46 6.77
C LYS A 202 -14.86 -17.25 7.25
N GLU A 203 -15.19 -18.35 6.59
CA GLU A 203 -16.33 -19.21 6.96
C GLU A 203 -16.13 -19.90 8.33
N SER A 204 -14.92 -20.37 8.62
CA SER A 204 -14.57 -20.93 9.94
C SER A 204 -14.78 -19.92 11.07
N LEU A 205 -14.33 -18.66 10.85
CA LEU A 205 -14.52 -17.61 11.83
C LEU A 205 -15.98 -17.19 11.99
N LYS A 206 -16.78 -17.13 10.90
CA LYS A 206 -18.23 -16.89 10.99
C LYS A 206 -18.93 -17.97 11.83
N SER A 207 -18.54 -19.23 11.62
CA SER A 207 -19.08 -20.37 12.37
C SER A 207 -18.71 -20.31 13.86
N LYS A 208 -17.44 -19.96 14.15
CA LYS A 208 -16.94 -19.85 15.53
C LYS A 208 -17.53 -18.64 16.27
N TYR A 209 -17.77 -17.53 15.59
CA TYR A 209 -18.22 -16.26 16.19
C TYR A 209 -19.53 -15.77 15.53
N PRO A 210 -20.65 -16.46 15.72
CA PRO A 210 -21.92 -16.13 15.08
C PRO A 210 -22.36 -14.67 15.40
N ASN A 211 -22.80 -13.96 14.37
CA ASN A 211 -23.26 -12.55 14.43
C ASN A 211 -22.17 -11.53 14.84
N ARG A 212 -20.90 -11.92 14.88
CA ARG A 212 -19.77 -11.02 15.24
C ARG A 212 -18.83 -10.74 14.08
N ILE A 213 -18.88 -11.53 13.01
CA ILE A 213 -17.97 -11.38 11.87
C ILE A 213 -18.63 -10.58 10.77
N ILE A 214 -17.96 -9.53 10.35
CA ILE A 214 -18.24 -8.74 9.14
C ILE A 214 -17.08 -9.05 8.19
N THR A 215 -17.36 -9.49 6.97
CA THR A 215 -16.33 -9.79 5.98
C THR A 215 -16.90 -9.65 4.58
N LEU A 216 -16.07 -9.29 3.62
CA LEU A 216 -16.39 -9.37 2.21
C LEU A 216 -16.08 -10.77 1.71
N MET A 217 -17.07 -11.42 1.08
CA MET A 217 -16.90 -12.66 0.35
C MET A 217 -16.80 -12.31 -1.11
N ASP A 218 -15.70 -12.66 -1.74
CA ASP A 218 -15.41 -12.32 -3.11
C ASP A 218 -14.64 -13.42 -3.82
N ASP A 219 -15.20 -13.91 -4.93
CA ASP A 219 -14.60 -14.91 -5.80
C ASP A 219 -13.63 -14.28 -6.83
N THR A 220 -13.31 -13.03 -6.73
CA THR A 220 -12.46 -12.36 -7.70
C THR A 220 -10.98 -12.69 -7.50
N ASP A 221 -10.26 -12.89 -8.60
CA ASP A 221 -8.79 -12.95 -8.56
C ASP A 221 -8.24 -11.65 -7.94
N ARG A 222 -7.58 -11.77 -6.80
CA ARG A 222 -6.97 -10.66 -6.05
C ARG A 222 -6.02 -9.80 -6.89
N ASN A 223 -5.53 -10.30 -8.02
CA ASN A 223 -4.69 -9.56 -8.95
C ASN A 223 -5.49 -8.95 -10.13
N SER A 224 -6.79 -9.19 -10.21
CA SER A 224 -7.68 -8.53 -11.16
C SER A 224 -7.98 -7.10 -10.73
N LEU A 225 -8.54 -6.29 -11.64
CA LEU A 225 -8.99 -4.94 -11.31
C LEU A 225 -10.07 -4.97 -10.20
N GLU A 226 -11.04 -5.87 -10.30
CA GLU A 226 -12.08 -5.99 -9.28
C GLU A 226 -11.48 -6.39 -7.93
N GLY A 227 -10.58 -7.39 -7.87
CA GLY A 227 -9.88 -7.75 -6.64
C GLY A 227 -9.04 -6.61 -6.06
N MET A 228 -8.46 -5.73 -6.90
CA MET A 228 -7.78 -4.53 -6.42
C MET A 228 -8.74 -3.48 -5.84
N LYS A 229 -9.94 -3.34 -6.40
CA LYS A 229 -10.99 -2.47 -5.83
C LYS A 229 -11.44 -2.93 -4.44
N PHE A 230 -11.38 -4.21 -4.15
CA PHE A 230 -11.64 -4.74 -2.80
C PHE A 230 -10.48 -4.52 -1.82
N ALA A 231 -9.27 -4.24 -2.31
CA ALA A 231 -8.10 -3.99 -1.48
C ALA A 231 -7.97 -2.51 -1.04
N VAL A 232 -8.77 -1.61 -1.61
CA VAL A 232 -8.85 -0.18 -1.24
C VAL A 232 -9.71 -0.01 -0.01
#